data_72b729400414d9bf6428cc4b1c2f7595
#
_entry.id   72b729400414d9bf6428cc4b1c2f7595
#
_cell.length_a   1.000
_cell.length_b   1.000
_cell.length_c   1.000
_cell.angle_alpha   90.00
_cell.angle_beta   90.00
_cell.angle_gamma   90.00
#
_symmetry.space_group_name_H-M   'P 1'
#
loop_
_entity.id
_entity.type
_entity.pdbx_description
1 polymer ?
#
loop_
_entity_poly.entity_id
_entity_poly.type
_entity_poly.pdbx_seq_one_letter_code
_entity_poly.pdbx_strand_id
1 'polypeptide(L)'
;HSFPTRRSSDLRTEEHEAFLDWLAGEILRQEIDALIIAGDVFDVSNPSAASQSIYYRFIYRVTAENPNLQIVIVAGNHDSAARLEAPLPLLQAMRTEVRGVVRKLEGGAVDYDHLCVELKNRQGEVELLCMAVPFLRQGDYPVVQTEGNPYSEGVRELYTQLLRKLWKRRKPNQAILAIGHLQATGSEIAEKDYSERTVIGGLECVSPEAFPEQIAYTALGHIHKAQRVSGRENVRYAGSPIPMSFAERHYHHGVVMVAFDGGCAVDIQRIECPKSIPLISVPSGEPELPEKILEMLGELPETEGTAPYLEVKVLLEEPEPMLRQEIEDVLAD
;
A
#
# COMPACT_ATOMS: atom_id res chain seq x y z
N HIS A 1 -10.22 3.79 -23.42
CA HIS A 1 -8.90 4.46 -23.47
C HIS A 1 -8.93 5.64 -22.52
N SER A 2 -8.32 5.50 -21.34
CA SER A 2 -8.01 6.63 -20.48
C SER A 2 -6.87 7.43 -21.12
N PHE A 3 -7.13 8.67 -21.50
CA PHE A 3 -6.06 9.58 -21.93
C PHE A 3 -5.61 10.41 -20.73
N PRO A 4 -4.39 10.19 -20.21
CA PRO A 4 -3.83 11.13 -19.25
C PRO A 4 -3.41 12.37 -20.04
N THR A 5 -4.13 13.47 -19.86
CA THR A 5 -3.62 14.76 -20.27
C THR A 5 -2.45 15.18 -19.38
N ARG A 6 -1.48 15.96 -19.86
CA ARG A 6 -0.32 16.45 -19.07
C ARG A 6 -0.72 17.12 -17.74
N ARG A 7 -1.94 17.63 -17.60
CA ARG A 7 -2.50 18.19 -16.36
C ARG A 7 -2.81 17.12 -15.28
N SER A 8 -3.05 15.86 -15.66
CA SER A 8 -3.39 14.82 -14.67
C SER A 8 -2.23 14.45 -13.74
N SER A 9 -0.97 14.52 -14.20
CA SER A 9 0.20 14.23 -13.36
C SER A 9 0.42 15.28 -12.27
N ASP A 10 0.17 16.54 -12.56
CA ASP A 10 0.35 17.63 -11.59
C ASP A 10 -0.77 17.61 -10.53
N LEU A 11 -2.01 17.32 -10.94
CA LEU A 11 -3.15 17.16 -10.03
C LEU A 11 -2.95 15.98 -9.06
N ARG A 12 -2.41 14.85 -9.56
CA ARG A 12 -2.11 13.69 -8.69
C ARG A 12 -1.00 13.98 -7.70
N THR A 13 -0.06 14.87 -8.05
CA THR A 13 0.97 15.36 -7.12
C THR A 13 0.33 16.08 -5.93
N GLU A 14 -0.62 16.97 -6.18
CA GLU A 14 -1.35 17.70 -5.13
C GLU A 14 -2.14 16.77 -4.21
N GLU A 15 -2.78 15.72 -4.76
CA GLU A 15 -3.47 14.70 -3.96
C GLU A 15 -2.50 13.95 -3.04
N HIS A 16 -1.33 13.56 -3.57
CA HIS A 16 -0.31 12.88 -2.75
C HIS A 16 0.22 13.80 -1.64
N GLU A 17 0.49 15.07 -1.95
CA GLU A 17 0.94 16.04 -0.95
C GLU A 17 -0.16 16.27 0.10
N ALA A 18 -1.42 16.41 -0.29
CA ALA A 18 -2.54 16.55 0.64
C ALA A 18 -2.71 15.33 1.56
N PHE A 19 -2.57 14.10 1.00
CA PHE A 19 -2.57 12.88 1.81
C PHE A 19 -1.41 12.86 2.81
N LEU A 20 -0.20 13.17 2.37
CA LEU A 20 0.99 13.15 3.22
C LEU A 20 0.94 14.24 4.30
N ASP A 21 0.38 15.40 4.01
CA ASP A 21 0.14 16.48 4.98
C ASP A 21 -0.88 16.05 6.03
N TRP A 22 -1.97 15.43 5.61
CA TRP A 22 -2.96 14.84 6.51
C TRP A 22 -2.33 13.75 7.39
N LEU A 23 -1.56 12.83 6.81
CA LEU A 23 -0.89 11.74 7.54
C LEU A 23 0.11 12.29 8.57
N ALA A 24 0.90 13.30 8.21
CA ALA A 24 1.79 13.97 9.17
C ALA A 24 1.03 14.54 10.36
N GLY A 25 -0.11 15.18 10.11
CA GLY A 25 -1.01 15.68 11.15
C GLY A 25 -1.58 14.56 12.05
N GLU A 26 -1.98 13.42 11.45
CA GLU A 26 -2.46 12.26 12.20
C GLU A 26 -1.36 11.62 13.06
N ILE A 27 -0.15 11.49 12.55
CA ILE A 27 1.01 10.97 13.30
C ILE A 27 1.23 11.80 14.57
N LEU A 28 1.19 13.12 14.47
CA LEU A 28 1.33 14.01 15.63
C LEU A 28 0.13 13.93 16.57
N ARG A 29 -1.09 14.01 16.03
CA ARG A 29 -2.33 14.03 16.81
C ARG A 29 -2.56 12.75 17.62
N GLN A 30 -2.22 11.60 17.00
CA GLN A 30 -2.36 10.27 17.61
C GLN A 30 -1.12 9.84 18.38
N GLU A 31 -0.09 10.70 18.42
CA GLU A 31 1.17 10.40 19.12
C GLU A 31 1.81 9.06 18.68
N ILE A 32 1.86 8.81 17.37
CA ILE A 32 2.35 7.55 16.80
C ILE A 32 3.85 7.35 17.08
N ASP A 33 4.21 6.14 17.53
CA ASP A 33 5.59 5.75 17.80
C ASP A 33 6.29 5.11 16.58
N ALA A 34 5.51 4.47 15.70
CA ALA A 34 6.06 3.83 14.50
C ALA A 34 5.12 3.97 13.29
N LEU A 35 5.69 4.30 12.12
CA LEU A 35 5.02 4.28 10.82
C LEU A 35 5.51 3.08 10.02
N ILE A 36 4.58 2.26 9.52
CA ILE A 36 4.86 1.11 8.67
C ILE A 36 4.39 1.41 7.25
N ILE A 37 5.29 1.25 6.28
CA ILE A 37 4.98 1.37 4.84
C ILE A 37 5.20 0.00 4.20
N ALA A 38 4.10 -0.66 3.87
CA ALA A 38 4.08 -2.05 3.43
C ALA A 38 4.25 -2.21 1.91
N GLY A 39 5.19 -1.49 1.31
CA GLY A 39 5.58 -1.60 -0.10
C GLY A 39 4.85 -0.66 -1.05
N ASP A 40 5.27 -0.70 -2.32
CA ASP A 40 4.82 0.17 -3.41
C ASP A 40 4.84 1.65 -3.03
N VAL A 41 6.01 2.08 -2.55
CA VAL A 41 6.30 3.49 -2.26
C VAL A 41 6.16 4.33 -3.52
N PHE A 42 6.55 3.76 -4.65
CA PHE A 42 6.47 4.37 -5.97
C PHE A 42 5.71 3.44 -6.93
N ASP A 43 4.93 4.05 -7.84
CA ASP A 43 4.19 3.34 -8.88
C ASP A 43 5.12 2.65 -9.92
N VAL A 44 6.34 3.13 -10.06
CA VAL A 44 7.31 2.60 -11.03
C VAL A 44 8.71 2.48 -10.44
N SER A 45 9.49 1.55 -10.94
CA SER A 45 10.86 1.30 -10.50
C SER A 45 11.85 2.45 -10.79
N ASN A 46 11.47 3.39 -11.65
CA ASN A 46 12.23 4.61 -11.94
C ASN A 46 11.36 5.85 -11.71
N PRO A 47 11.10 6.22 -10.44
CA PRO A 47 10.25 7.36 -10.11
C PRO A 47 10.86 8.68 -10.55
N SER A 48 9.99 9.67 -10.82
CA SER A 48 10.42 11.03 -11.16
C SER A 48 11.18 11.69 -10.01
N ALA A 49 12.00 12.69 -10.31
CA ALA A 49 12.65 13.47 -9.27
C ALA A 49 11.64 14.19 -8.35
N ALA A 50 10.49 14.61 -8.90
CA ALA A 50 9.41 15.19 -8.13
C ALA A 50 8.82 14.21 -7.12
N SER A 51 8.49 12.98 -7.54
CA SER A 51 7.97 11.93 -6.65
C SER A 51 8.97 11.58 -5.54
N GLN A 52 10.26 11.46 -5.88
CA GLN A 52 11.32 11.24 -4.90
C GLN A 52 11.42 12.40 -3.90
N SER A 53 11.33 13.65 -4.38
CA SER A 53 11.37 14.84 -3.53
C SER A 53 10.22 14.87 -2.52
N ILE A 54 9.00 14.53 -2.94
CA ILE A 54 7.83 14.46 -2.04
C ILE A 54 8.07 13.41 -0.96
N TYR A 55 8.51 12.22 -1.34
CA TYR A 55 8.80 11.11 -0.43
C TYR A 55 9.84 11.49 0.64
N TYR A 56 11.00 12.04 0.23
CA TYR A 56 12.05 12.40 1.19
C TYR A 56 11.68 13.60 2.05
N ARG A 57 10.96 14.58 1.52
CA ARG A 57 10.42 15.71 2.30
C ARG A 57 9.47 15.23 3.39
N PHE A 58 8.59 14.28 3.06
CA PHE A 58 7.67 13.69 4.03
C PHE A 58 8.42 13.00 5.17
N ILE A 59 9.37 12.09 4.85
CA ILE A 59 10.16 11.38 5.87
C ILE A 59 10.90 12.37 6.77
N TYR A 60 11.58 13.35 6.17
CA TYR A 60 12.31 14.38 6.93
C TYR A 60 11.38 15.14 7.86
N ARG A 61 10.24 15.60 7.36
CA ARG A 61 9.27 16.37 8.13
C ARG A 61 8.73 15.58 9.32
N VAL A 62 8.19 14.40 9.11
CA VAL A 62 7.55 13.63 10.20
C VAL A 62 8.54 13.18 11.26
N THR A 63 9.79 12.90 10.89
CA THR A 63 10.85 12.54 11.84
C THR A 63 11.45 13.74 12.56
N ALA A 64 11.43 14.93 11.97
CA ALA A 64 11.83 16.16 12.61
C ALA A 64 10.77 16.69 13.58
N GLU A 65 9.49 16.63 13.19
CA GLU A 65 8.35 17.04 14.00
C GLU A 65 8.05 16.05 15.15
N ASN A 66 8.37 14.76 14.96
CA ASN A 66 8.21 13.72 15.98
C ASN A 66 9.54 12.99 16.22
N PRO A 67 10.36 13.44 17.18
CA PRO A 67 11.68 12.87 17.44
C PRO A 67 11.71 11.39 17.88
N ASN A 68 10.60 10.83 18.31
CA ASN A 68 10.48 9.43 18.72
C ASN A 68 9.96 8.52 17.60
N LEU A 69 9.42 9.10 16.53
CA LEU A 69 8.89 8.32 15.42
C LEU A 69 9.97 7.45 14.77
N GLN A 70 9.66 6.20 14.60
CA GLN A 70 10.44 5.24 13.82
C GLN A 70 9.67 4.87 12.55
N ILE A 71 10.38 4.70 11.44
CA ILE A 71 9.73 4.34 10.18
C ILE A 71 10.32 3.02 9.68
N VAL A 72 9.47 2.07 9.31
CA VAL A 72 9.88 0.83 8.65
C VAL A 72 9.23 0.75 7.29
N ILE A 73 10.04 0.61 6.26
CA ILE A 73 9.61 0.55 4.86
C ILE A 73 10.08 -0.77 4.27
N VAL A 74 9.19 -1.50 3.63
CA VAL A 74 9.57 -2.63 2.78
C VAL A 74 9.34 -2.28 1.31
N ALA A 75 10.09 -2.87 0.39
CA ALA A 75 9.82 -2.69 -1.04
C ALA A 75 8.62 -3.53 -1.49
N GLY A 76 7.80 -2.96 -2.36
CA GLY A 76 6.77 -3.66 -3.12
C GLY A 76 7.26 -4.18 -4.47
N ASN A 77 6.33 -4.68 -5.27
CA ASN A 77 6.67 -5.22 -6.60
C ASN A 77 6.91 -4.14 -7.67
N HIS A 78 6.36 -2.94 -7.48
CA HIS A 78 6.60 -1.77 -8.34
C HIS A 78 7.92 -1.06 -8.02
N ASP A 79 8.39 -1.16 -6.79
CA ASP A 79 9.59 -0.49 -6.32
C ASP A 79 10.88 -1.06 -6.93
N SER A 80 11.87 -0.18 -7.08
CA SER A 80 13.26 -0.60 -7.22
C SER A 80 13.89 -0.75 -5.83
N ALA A 81 14.06 -1.97 -5.37
CA ALA A 81 14.65 -2.28 -4.07
C ALA A 81 16.00 -1.59 -3.84
N ALA A 82 16.87 -1.61 -4.88
CA ALA A 82 18.18 -0.96 -4.80
C ALA A 82 18.08 0.57 -4.66
N ARG A 83 17.11 1.20 -5.30
CA ARG A 83 16.88 2.66 -5.17
C ARG A 83 16.33 3.03 -3.81
N LEU A 84 15.44 2.23 -3.24
CA LEU A 84 14.91 2.44 -1.90
C LEU A 84 16.00 2.28 -0.83
N GLU A 85 16.92 1.32 -1.01
CA GLU A 85 18.01 1.09 -0.05
C GLU A 85 19.21 2.03 -0.25
N ALA A 86 19.40 2.61 -1.44
CA ALA A 86 20.56 3.47 -1.72
C ALA A 86 20.77 4.60 -0.69
N PRO A 87 19.75 5.33 -0.25
CA PRO A 87 19.88 6.38 0.76
C PRO A 87 19.83 5.88 2.21
N LEU A 88 19.89 4.56 2.45
CA LEU A 88 19.73 3.96 3.79
C LEU A 88 20.58 4.61 4.88
N PRO A 89 21.90 4.96 4.67
CA PRO A 89 22.68 5.64 5.70
C PRO A 89 22.09 6.99 6.15
N LEU A 90 21.47 7.73 5.23
CA LEU A 90 20.79 8.99 5.55
C LEU A 90 19.44 8.75 6.23
N LEU A 91 18.69 7.75 5.76
CA LEU A 91 17.40 7.38 6.33
C LEU A 91 17.54 6.86 7.77
N GLN A 92 18.57 6.08 8.05
CA GLN A 92 18.85 5.60 9.40
C GLN A 92 19.15 6.75 10.40
N ALA A 93 19.78 7.81 9.94
CA ALA A 93 19.93 9.02 10.76
C ALA A 93 18.59 9.67 11.12
N MET A 94 17.54 9.40 10.32
CA MET A 94 16.15 9.79 10.56
C MET A 94 15.31 8.64 11.15
N ARG A 95 15.92 7.68 11.81
CA ARG A 95 15.24 6.50 12.41
C ARG A 95 14.33 5.74 11.43
N THR A 96 14.73 5.72 10.18
CA THR A 96 14.00 5.05 9.09
C THR A 96 14.77 3.84 8.61
N GLU A 97 14.18 2.66 8.75
CA GLU A 97 14.70 1.39 8.27
C GLU A 97 14.02 1.00 6.96
N VAL A 98 14.81 0.59 5.98
CA VAL A 98 14.30 0.13 4.67
C VAL A 98 14.76 -1.30 4.44
N ARG A 99 13.84 -2.15 3.99
CA ARG A 99 14.13 -3.52 3.56
C ARG A 99 13.65 -3.67 2.12
N GLY A 100 14.57 -3.51 1.19
CA GLY A 100 14.29 -3.63 -0.25
C GLY A 100 14.44 -5.06 -0.75
N VAL A 101 15.41 -5.79 -0.21
CA VAL A 101 15.77 -7.15 -0.66
C VAL A 101 15.90 -8.12 0.52
N VAL A 102 15.71 -9.39 0.23
CA VAL A 102 16.12 -10.47 1.13
C VAL A 102 17.61 -10.76 0.92
N ARG A 103 18.43 -10.43 1.92
CA ARG A 103 19.86 -10.69 1.86
C ARG A 103 20.17 -12.16 2.09
N LYS A 104 21.27 -12.61 1.52
CA LYS A 104 21.78 -13.97 1.71
C LYS A 104 23.13 -13.93 2.45
N LEU A 105 23.31 -14.90 3.33
CA LEU A 105 24.59 -15.18 3.96
C LEU A 105 25.54 -15.90 3.00
N GLU A 106 26.82 -15.99 3.36
CA GLU A 106 27.75 -16.89 2.70
C GLU A 106 27.19 -18.32 2.73
N GLY A 107 27.10 -18.97 1.55
CA GLY A 107 26.42 -20.26 1.42
C GLY A 107 24.97 -20.22 0.98
N GLY A 108 24.38 -19.02 0.74
CA GLY A 108 23.08 -18.83 0.10
C GLY A 108 21.87 -18.90 1.03
N ALA A 109 22.06 -19.12 2.31
CA ALA A 109 20.96 -19.09 3.29
C ALA A 109 20.42 -17.66 3.48
N VAL A 110 19.13 -17.54 3.79
CA VAL A 110 18.49 -16.24 4.09
C VAL A 110 19.12 -15.61 5.32
N ASP A 111 19.48 -14.34 5.23
CA ASP A 111 19.85 -13.52 6.39
C ASP A 111 18.59 -13.03 7.12
N TYR A 112 18.11 -13.85 8.02
CA TYR A 112 16.92 -13.53 8.82
C TYR A 112 17.15 -12.36 9.80
N ASP A 113 18.39 -12.08 10.23
CA ASP A 113 18.66 -10.94 11.10
C ASP A 113 18.43 -9.62 10.38
N HIS A 114 18.79 -9.56 9.09
CA HIS A 114 18.52 -8.39 8.27
C HIS A 114 17.02 -8.05 8.18
N LEU A 115 16.15 -9.06 8.20
CA LEU A 115 14.69 -8.87 8.11
C LEU A 115 14.04 -8.52 9.46
N CYS A 116 14.81 -8.50 10.54
CA CYS A 116 14.30 -8.14 11.87
C CYS A 116 14.58 -6.67 12.17
N VAL A 117 13.55 -5.96 12.66
CA VAL A 117 13.65 -4.56 13.13
C VAL A 117 13.05 -4.48 14.52
N GLU A 118 13.77 -3.85 15.45
CA GLU A 118 13.28 -3.58 16.80
C GLU A 118 12.62 -2.21 16.82
N LEU A 119 11.37 -2.13 17.28
CA LEU A 119 10.65 -0.88 17.47
C LEU A 119 10.51 -0.59 18.96
N LYS A 120 10.77 0.66 19.30
CA LYS A 120 10.84 1.15 20.68
C LYS A 120 9.65 2.05 20.96
N ASN A 121 9.19 1.99 22.21
CA ASN A 121 8.26 2.97 22.75
C ASN A 121 8.98 4.30 23.08
N ARG A 122 8.23 5.30 23.53
CA ARG A 122 8.76 6.63 23.89
C ARG A 122 9.77 6.62 25.03
N GLN A 123 9.76 5.56 25.85
CA GLN A 123 10.74 5.34 26.92
C GLN A 123 12.03 4.75 26.42
N GLY A 124 12.12 4.41 25.12
CA GLY A 124 13.29 3.78 24.50
C GLY A 124 13.37 2.26 24.71
N GLU A 125 12.32 1.64 25.24
CA GLU A 125 12.24 0.20 25.45
C GLU A 125 11.72 -0.49 24.18
N VAL A 126 12.33 -1.62 23.81
CA VAL A 126 11.85 -2.43 22.67
C VAL A 126 10.53 -3.08 23.05
N GLU A 127 9.48 -2.70 22.38
CA GLU A 127 8.10 -3.18 22.57
C GLU A 127 7.63 -4.11 21.44
N LEU A 128 8.09 -3.85 20.21
CA LEU A 128 7.76 -4.69 19.06
C LEU A 128 9.02 -5.26 18.41
N LEU A 129 8.91 -6.54 18.03
CA LEU A 129 9.87 -7.21 17.14
C LEU A 129 9.20 -7.34 15.77
N CYS A 130 9.72 -6.61 14.79
CA CYS A 130 9.13 -6.52 13.47
C CYS A 130 9.83 -7.46 12.48
N MET A 131 9.05 -8.28 11.77
CA MET A 131 9.45 -9.04 10.59
C MET A 131 9.20 -8.15 9.36
N ALA A 132 10.23 -7.44 8.88
CA ALA A 132 10.15 -6.52 7.75
C ALA A 132 10.46 -7.27 6.44
N VAL A 133 9.45 -7.91 5.85
CA VAL A 133 9.61 -8.74 4.66
C VAL A 133 9.17 -7.96 3.42
N PRO A 134 10.09 -7.69 2.46
CA PRO A 134 9.74 -7.05 1.20
C PRO A 134 8.99 -7.99 0.27
N PHE A 135 8.58 -7.48 -0.91
CA PHE A 135 8.07 -8.32 -1.98
C PHE A 135 9.08 -9.40 -2.34
N LEU A 136 8.61 -10.66 -2.38
CA LEU A 136 9.44 -11.84 -2.55
C LEU A 136 9.41 -12.34 -3.99
N ARG A 137 10.58 -12.42 -4.59
CA ARG A 137 10.79 -13.03 -5.91
C ARG A 137 11.29 -14.46 -5.77
N GLN A 138 11.28 -15.21 -6.86
CA GLN A 138 11.90 -16.53 -6.89
C GLN A 138 13.36 -16.44 -6.43
N GLY A 139 13.73 -17.26 -5.45
CA GLY A 139 15.05 -17.28 -4.85
C GLY A 139 15.17 -16.47 -3.54
N ASP A 140 14.18 -15.63 -3.19
CA ASP A 140 14.19 -14.85 -1.96
C ASP A 140 13.75 -15.66 -0.74
N TYR A 141 12.99 -16.73 -0.95
CA TYR A 141 12.45 -17.62 0.08
C TYR A 141 13.07 -19.01 0.01
N PRO A 142 12.99 -19.81 1.10
CA PRO A 142 13.47 -21.19 1.11
C PRO A 142 12.75 -22.07 0.10
N VAL A 143 13.50 -22.97 -0.55
CA VAL A 143 12.91 -24.00 -1.40
C VAL A 143 12.31 -25.09 -0.50
N VAL A 144 11.04 -25.37 -0.66
CA VAL A 144 10.30 -26.41 0.08
C VAL A 144 9.85 -27.48 -0.88
N GLN A 145 10.09 -28.75 -0.53
CA GLN A 145 9.48 -29.88 -1.27
C GLN A 145 8.02 -30.00 -0.86
N THR A 146 7.10 -29.80 -1.80
CA THR A 146 5.66 -29.80 -1.55
C THR A 146 4.90 -30.30 -2.78
N GLU A 147 3.74 -30.92 -2.55
CA GLU A 147 2.74 -31.20 -3.59
C GLU A 147 1.82 -29.99 -3.83
N GLY A 148 1.86 -28.97 -2.95
CA GLY A 148 1.10 -27.74 -3.03
C GLY A 148 1.79 -26.66 -3.88
N ASN A 149 1.45 -25.39 -3.60
CA ASN A 149 2.05 -24.26 -4.28
C ASN A 149 3.45 -23.94 -3.70
N PRO A 150 4.56 -24.14 -4.45
CA PRO A 150 5.91 -23.94 -3.94
C PRO A 150 6.19 -22.49 -3.49
N TYR A 151 5.58 -21.50 -4.13
CA TYR A 151 5.68 -20.09 -3.72
C TYR A 151 5.05 -19.89 -2.34
N SER A 152 3.78 -20.25 -2.19
CA SER A 152 3.05 -20.09 -0.91
C SER A 152 3.76 -20.82 0.24
N GLU A 153 4.22 -22.05 0.01
CA GLU A 153 4.94 -22.84 1.02
C GLU A 153 6.32 -22.25 1.35
N GLY A 154 7.05 -21.77 0.35
CA GLY A 154 8.34 -21.10 0.56
C GLY A 154 8.19 -19.79 1.36
N VAL A 155 7.18 -19.00 1.05
CA VAL A 155 6.85 -17.79 1.81
C VAL A 155 6.44 -18.13 3.25
N ARG A 156 5.59 -19.12 3.42
CA ARG A 156 5.20 -19.62 4.75
C ARG A 156 6.41 -20.07 5.57
N GLU A 157 7.34 -20.80 4.96
CA GLU A 157 8.56 -21.25 5.63
C GLU A 157 9.45 -20.06 6.03
N LEU A 158 9.57 -19.03 5.16
CA LEU A 158 10.33 -17.81 5.48
C LEU A 158 9.76 -17.14 6.74
N TYR A 159 8.45 -16.88 6.79
CA TYR A 159 7.82 -16.28 7.96
C TYR A 159 7.94 -17.20 9.21
N THR A 160 7.84 -18.51 9.04
CA THR A 160 8.02 -19.48 10.12
C THR A 160 9.43 -19.43 10.72
N GLN A 161 10.47 -19.33 9.88
CA GLN A 161 11.85 -19.22 10.35
C GLN A 161 12.12 -17.89 11.07
N LEU A 162 11.60 -16.78 10.50
CA LEU A 162 11.63 -15.48 11.15
C LEU A 162 10.94 -15.49 12.51
N LEU A 163 9.72 -16.04 12.58
CA LEU A 163 8.97 -16.12 13.80
C LEU A 163 9.70 -16.95 14.86
N ARG A 164 10.26 -18.11 14.50
CA ARG A 164 11.07 -18.94 15.41
C ARG A 164 12.26 -18.17 15.97
N LYS A 165 12.93 -17.38 15.13
CA LYS A 165 14.09 -16.59 15.54
C LYS A 165 13.69 -15.49 16.52
N LEU A 166 12.65 -14.71 16.21
CA LEU A 166 12.17 -13.64 17.06
C LEU A 166 11.56 -14.18 18.35
N TRP A 167 10.83 -15.30 18.29
CA TRP A 167 10.23 -15.93 19.47
C TRP A 167 11.26 -16.32 20.53
N LYS A 168 12.44 -16.78 20.12
CA LYS A 168 13.55 -17.09 21.03
C LYS A 168 14.16 -15.86 21.69
N ARG A 169 14.09 -14.67 21.04
CA ARG A 169 14.66 -13.41 21.52
C ARG A 169 13.65 -12.56 22.28
N ARG A 170 12.37 -12.85 22.07
CA ARG A 170 11.25 -12.08 22.59
C ARG A 170 11.18 -12.13 24.11
N LYS A 171 10.96 -10.96 24.73
CA LYS A 171 10.55 -10.86 26.14
C LYS A 171 9.01 -11.00 26.26
N PRO A 172 8.48 -11.40 27.42
CA PRO A 172 7.05 -11.64 27.58
C PRO A 172 6.11 -10.50 27.19
N ASN A 173 6.54 -9.26 27.40
CA ASN A 173 5.77 -8.04 27.11
C ASN A 173 6.00 -7.48 25.70
N GLN A 174 6.78 -8.14 24.86
CA GLN A 174 7.04 -7.69 23.49
C GLN A 174 6.06 -8.38 22.52
N ALA A 175 5.48 -7.61 21.60
CA ALA A 175 4.67 -8.17 20.51
C ALA A 175 5.52 -8.48 19.27
N ILE A 176 5.01 -9.38 18.42
CA ILE A 176 5.59 -9.62 17.09
C ILE A 176 4.66 -8.99 16.05
N LEU A 177 5.24 -8.13 15.24
CA LEU A 177 4.63 -7.49 14.07
C LEU A 177 5.19 -8.13 12.80
N ALA A 178 4.35 -8.48 11.84
CA ALA A 178 4.80 -8.85 10.49
C ALA A 178 4.42 -7.78 9.48
N ILE A 179 5.32 -7.53 8.54
CA ILE A 179 5.04 -6.75 7.33
C ILE A 179 5.23 -7.67 6.14
N GLY A 180 4.37 -7.53 5.13
CA GLY A 180 4.50 -8.23 3.86
C GLY A 180 3.91 -7.43 2.71
N HIS A 181 4.47 -7.62 1.53
CA HIS A 181 3.90 -7.10 0.29
C HIS A 181 3.62 -8.28 -0.65
N LEU A 182 2.40 -8.77 -0.63
CA LEU A 182 2.00 -10.01 -1.30
C LEU A 182 0.48 -10.10 -1.45
N GLN A 183 0.02 -10.99 -2.33
CA GLN A 183 -1.39 -11.36 -2.43
C GLN A 183 -1.70 -12.54 -1.51
N ALA A 184 -2.59 -12.36 -0.55
CA ALA A 184 -3.09 -13.46 0.29
C ALA A 184 -4.32 -14.12 -0.34
N THR A 185 -4.43 -15.44 -0.21
CA THR A 185 -5.61 -16.18 -0.68
C THR A 185 -6.87 -15.69 0.03
N GLY A 186 -7.94 -15.48 -0.73
CA GLY A 186 -9.21 -14.97 -0.21
C GLY A 186 -9.26 -13.45 -0.05
N SER A 187 -8.30 -12.70 -0.58
CA SER A 187 -8.38 -11.25 -0.70
C SER A 187 -9.35 -10.87 -1.82
N GLU A 188 -10.13 -9.82 -1.57
CA GLU A 188 -11.04 -9.25 -2.56
C GLU A 188 -10.28 -8.24 -3.43
N ILE A 189 -10.40 -8.41 -4.74
CA ILE A 189 -9.83 -7.53 -5.77
C ILE A 189 -10.98 -7.06 -6.64
N ALA A 190 -10.96 -5.81 -7.11
CA ALA A 190 -11.95 -5.34 -8.06
C ALA A 190 -11.80 -6.07 -9.40
N GLU A 191 -12.86 -6.67 -9.91
CA GLU A 191 -12.85 -7.50 -11.15
C GLU A 191 -12.32 -6.75 -12.38
N LYS A 192 -12.35 -5.41 -12.39
CA LYS A 192 -11.90 -4.55 -13.49
C LYS A 192 -10.73 -3.64 -13.09
N ASP A 193 -10.04 -3.95 -12.00
CA ASP A 193 -8.88 -3.16 -11.57
C ASP A 193 -7.60 -3.68 -12.21
N TYR A 194 -7.17 -2.98 -13.25
CA TYR A 194 -5.91 -3.26 -13.95
C TYR A 194 -4.69 -2.61 -13.28
N SER A 195 -4.89 -1.81 -12.21
CA SER A 195 -3.82 -1.17 -11.46
C SER A 195 -3.09 -2.16 -10.55
N GLU A 196 -3.82 -3.17 -10.07
CA GLU A 196 -3.23 -4.30 -9.35
C GLU A 196 -2.68 -5.31 -10.36
N ARG A 197 -1.37 -5.51 -10.38
CA ARG A 197 -0.73 -6.55 -11.21
C ARG A 197 -1.01 -7.92 -10.61
N THR A 198 -2.24 -8.39 -10.76
CA THR A 198 -2.60 -9.75 -10.37
C THR A 198 -2.00 -10.76 -11.33
N VAL A 199 -1.29 -11.75 -10.80
CA VAL A 199 -0.80 -12.86 -11.62
C VAL A 199 -2.00 -13.75 -11.98
N ILE A 200 -2.24 -13.86 -13.29
CA ILE A 200 -3.30 -14.71 -13.83
C ILE A 200 -3.06 -16.16 -13.37
N GLY A 201 -4.05 -16.74 -12.67
CA GLY A 201 -4.03 -18.14 -12.24
C GLY A 201 -3.75 -18.38 -10.75
N GLY A 202 -3.59 -17.33 -9.93
CA GLY A 202 -3.46 -17.48 -8.46
C GLY A 202 -2.18 -18.17 -7.97
N LEU A 203 -1.18 -18.36 -8.85
CA LEU A 203 0.07 -19.07 -8.54
C LEU A 203 0.93 -18.33 -7.51
N GLU A 204 0.75 -17.02 -7.34
CA GLU A 204 1.49 -16.19 -6.38
C GLU A 204 0.66 -15.82 -5.14
N CYS A 205 -0.46 -16.51 -4.90
CA CYS A 205 -1.24 -16.30 -3.68
C CYS A 205 -0.62 -17.06 -2.50
N VAL A 206 -0.51 -16.37 -1.37
CA VAL A 206 0.00 -16.91 -0.12
C VAL A 206 -1.15 -17.31 0.79
N SER A 207 -1.09 -18.51 1.37
CA SER A 207 -2.08 -18.93 2.37
C SER A 207 -2.02 -18.04 3.61
N PRO A 208 -3.16 -17.61 4.19
CA PRO A 208 -3.20 -16.88 5.45
C PRO A 208 -2.56 -17.64 6.63
N GLU A 209 -2.35 -18.95 6.51
CA GLU A 209 -1.63 -19.77 7.48
C GLU A 209 -0.13 -19.41 7.60
N ALA A 210 0.41 -18.65 6.63
CA ALA A 210 1.75 -18.08 6.76
C ALA A 210 1.88 -17.12 7.95
N PHE A 211 0.75 -16.61 8.48
CA PHE A 211 0.69 -15.67 9.59
C PHE A 211 0.00 -16.30 10.81
N PRO A 212 0.70 -17.14 11.59
CA PRO A 212 0.12 -17.82 12.76
C PRO A 212 -0.23 -16.81 13.88
N GLU A 213 -1.06 -17.27 14.84
CA GLU A 213 -1.60 -16.43 15.93
C GLU A 213 -0.55 -15.80 16.85
N GLN A 214 0.67 -16.34 16.87
CA GLN A 214 1.80 -15.77 17.62
C GLN A 214 2.25 -14.41 17.07
N ILE A 215 1.84 -14.06 15.84
CA ILE A 215 2.02 -12.72 15.28
C ILE A 215 0.85 -11.85 15.74
N ALA A 216 1.15 -10.86 16.56
CA ALA A 216 0.15 -9.99 17.15
C ALA A 216 -0.59 -9.16 16.09
N TYR A 217 0.12 -8.72 15.04
CA TYR A 217 -0.46 -8.02 13.89
C TYR A 217 0.36 -8.25 12.63
N THR A 218 -0.32 -8.36 11.49
CA THR A 218 0.30 -8.45 10.16
C THR A 218 -0.21 -7.32 9.27
N ALA A 219 0.71 -6.43 8.89
CA ALA A 219 0.47 -5.33 7.96
C ALA A 219 0.82 -5.76 6.54
N LEU A 220 -0.19 -5.85 5.67
CA LEU A 220 -0.02 -6.25 4.27
C LEU A 220 -0.21 -5.07 3.33
N GLY A 221 0.63 -5.00 2.30
CA GLY A 221 0.49 -4.18 1.12
C GLY A 221 0.24 -5.04 -0.13
N HIS A 222 0.11 -4.41 -1.28
CA HIS A 222 -0.19 -4.95 -2.60
C HIS A 222 -1.66 -4.80 -3.01
N ILE A 223 -2.62 -5.15 -2.15
CA ILE A 223 -4.04 -5.03 -2.46
C ILE A 223 -4.54 -3.64 -2.04
N HIS A 224 -5.15 -2.90 -2.99
CA HIS A 224 -5.58 -1.51 -2.81
C HIS A 224 -6.86 -1.38 -1.98
N LYS A 225 -7.68 -2.44 -1.91
CA LYS A 225 -8.87 -2.46 -1.06
C LYS A 225 -8.50 -2.75 0.38
N ALA A 226 -8.74 -1.80 1.28
CA ALA A 226 -8.54 -2.01 2.71
C ALA A 226 -9.48 -3.12 3.21
N GLN A 227 -8.91 -4.20 3.77
CA GLN A 227 -9.67 -5.39 4.15
C GLN A 227 -8.93 -6.28 5.16
N ARG A 228 -9.71 -7.14 5.82
CA ARG A 228 -9.19 -8.25 6.62
C ARG A 228 -8.96 -9.46 5.73
N VAL A 229 -7.90 -10.20 5.98
CA VAL A 229 -7.64 -11.46 5.27
C VAL A 229 -8.35 -12.59 5.99
N SER A 230 -9.20 -13.32 5.27
CA SER A 230 -9.97 -14.46 5.82
C SER A 230 -10.72 -14.13 7.12
N GLY A 231 -11.23 -12.89 7.24
CA GLY A 231 -11.97 -12.42 8.43
C GLY A 231 -11.12 -12.16 9.68
N ARG A 232 -9.79 -12.30 9.61
CA ARG A 232 -8.89 -12.12 10.75
C ARG A 232 -8.65 -10.66 11.05
N GLU A 233 -8.95 -10.25 12.29
CA GLU A 233 -8.77 -8.84 12.73
C GLU A 233 -7.32 -8.38 12.68
N ASN A 234 -6.39 -9.26 12.96
CA ASN A 234 -4.97 -8.98 13.07
C ASN A 234 -4.17 -9.22 11.79
N VAL A 235 -4.81 -9.55 10.65
CA VAL A 235 -4.14 -9.69 9.34
C VAL A 235 -4.88 -8.84 8.33
N ARG A 236 -4.29 -7.69 7.95
CA ARG A 236 -5.00 -6.67 7.17
C ARG A 236 -4.16 -6.07 6.07
N TYR A 237 -4.86 -5.71 5.00
CA TYR A 237 -4.42 -4.71 4.05
C TYR A 237 -4.90 -3.33 4.51
N ALA A 238 -4.00 -2.35 4.56
CA ALA A 238 -4.37 -0.97 4.80
C ALA A 238 -5.10 -0.36 3.58
N GLY A 239 -4.84 -0.89 2.40
CA GLY A 239 -5.30 -0.38 1.12
C GLY A 239 -4.42 0.74 0.57
N SER A 240 -4.79 1.25 -0.60
CA SER A 240 -4.11 2.42 -1.18
C SER A 240 -4.48 3.71 -0.43
N PRO A 241 -3.57 4.68 -0.33
CA PRO A 241 -3.83 5.94 0.38
C PRO A 241 -4.85 6.84 -0.34
N ILE A 242 -4.90 6.77 -1.66
CA ILE A 242 -5.83 7.49 -2.53
C ILE A 242 -6.31 6.54 -3.64
N PRO A 243 -7.43 6.82 -4.32
CA PRO A 243 -7.90 5.98 -5.44
C PRO A 243 -6.85 5.92 -6.56
N MET A 244 -6.46 4.75 -6.99
CA MET A 244 -5.51 4.56 -8.11
C MET A 244 -6.23 4.45 -9.45
N SER A 245 -7.52 4.06 -9.43
CA SER A 245 -8.37 3.92 -10.62
C SER A 245 -9.83 4.25 -10.31
N PHE A 246 -10.67 4.41 -11.35
CA PHE A 246 -12.12 4.58 -11.18
C PHE A 246 -12.81 3.34 -10.61
N ALA A 247 -12.20 2.16 -10.72
CA ALA A 247 -12.70 0.95 -10.08
C ALA A 247 -12.70 1.07 -8.54
N GLU A 248 -11.78 1.87 -8.00
CA GLU A 248 -11.61 2.09 -6.56
C GLU A 248 -12.45 3.25 -5.99
N ARG A 249 -13.28 3.93 -6.81
CA ARG A 249 -14.05 5.11 -6.38
C ARG A 249 -14.91 4.91 -5.12
N HIS A 250 -15.30 3.65 -4.87
CA HIS A 250 -16.11 3.25 -3.71
C HIS A 250 -15.27 2.73 -2.53
N TYR A 251 -13.95 2.64 -2.69
CA TYR A 251 -13.09 2.24 -1.59
C TYR A 251 -12.99 3.36 -0.57
N HIS A 252 -12.74 2.96 0.63
CA HIS A 252 -12.43 3.88 1.70
C HIS A 252 -10.92 3.91 1.85
N HIS A 253 -10.30 4.99 1.49
CA HIS A 253 -8.85 5.17 1.54
C HIS A 253 -8.41 5.73 2.89
N GLY A 254 -7.21 5.37 3.34
CA GLY A 254 -6.70 5.81 4.62
C GLY A 254 -5.59 4.93 5.16
N VAL A 255 -5.49 4.85 6.49
CA VAL A 255 -4.47 4.08 7.19
C VAL A 255 -5.08 3.21 8.28
N VAL A 256 -4.33 2.22 8.76
CA VAL A 256 -4.71 1.41 9.93
C VAL A 256 -3.79 1.80 11.08
N MET A 257 -4.38 2.21 12.20
CA MET A 257 -3.70 2.45 13.46
C MET A 257 -3.86 1.23 14.35
N VAL A 258 -2.76 0.80 14.97
CA VAL A 258 -2.72 -0.36 15.87
C VAL A 258 -2.05 0.04 17.17
N ALA A 259 -2.74 -0.19 18.28
CA ALA A 259 -2.16 -0.04 19.61
C ALA A 259 -1.72 -1.40 20.16
N PHE A 260 -0.56 -1.43 20.79
CA PHE A 260 0.00 -2.63 21.39
C PHE A 260 0.17 -2.41 22.89
N ASP A 261 -0.09 -3.48 23.67
CA ASP A 261 0.18 -3.53 25.10
C ASP A 261 0.40 -4.98 25.54
N GLY A 262 1.36 -5.20 26.45
CA GLY A 262 1.63 -6.50 27.04
C GLY A 262 1.95 -7.61 26.04
N GLY A 263 2.47 -7.27 24.85
CA GLY A 263 2.79 -8.24 23.80
C GLY A 263 1.63 -8.60 22.85
N CYS A 264 0.53 -7.88 22.92
CA CYS A 264 -0.66 -8.08 22.09
C CYS A 264 -1.07 -6.78 21.37
N ALA A 265 -1.75 -6.92 20.22
CA ALA A 265 -2.49 -5.81 19.63
C ALA A 265 -3.82 -5.68 20.40
N VAL A 266 -4.03 -4.51 21.03
CA VAL A 266 -5.18 -4.26 21.92
C VAL A 266 -6.26 -3.43 21.25
N ASP A 267 -5.91 -2.64 20.25
CA ASP A 267 -6.85 -1.86 19.46
C ASP A 267 -6.38 -1.75 18.01
N ILE A 268 -7.32 -1.88 17.08
CA ILE A 268 -7.06 -1.82 15.64
C ILE A 268 -8.12 -0.94 15.00
N GLN A 269 -7.75 0.27 14.66
CA GLN A 269 -8.64 1.27 14.08
C GLN A 269 -8.26 1.59 12.65
N ARG A 270 -9.27 1.83 11.83
CA ARG A 270 -9.10 2.41 10.51
C ARG A 270 -9.37 3.92 10.60
N ILE A 271 -8.44 4.70 10.07
CA ILE A 271 -8.56 6.15 9.97
C ILE A 271 -8.67 6.50 8.49
N GLU A 272 -9.82 7.03 8.10
CA GLU A 272 -10.09 7.40 6.71
C GLU A 272 -9.43 8.75 6.39
N CYS A 273 -8.76 8.79 5.23
CA CYS A 273 -8.26 10.04 4.68
C CYS A 273 -9.41 10.83 4.05
N PRO A 274 -9.51 12.14 4.29
CA PRO A 274 -10.45 12.99 3.57
C PRO A 274 -10.19 12.91 2.06
N LYS A 275 -11.24 12.69 1.27
CA LYS A 275 -11.14 12.68 -0.19
C LYS A 275 -10.82 14.09 -0.68
N SER A 276 -9.73 14.25 -1.42
CA SER A 276 -9.33 15.53 -1.98
C SER A 276 -10.04 15.84 -3.29
N ILE A 277 -10.16 14.85 -4.19
CA ILE A 277 -10.79 15.01 -5.50
C ILE A 277 -11.80 13.85 -5.70
N PRO A 278 -13.08 14.14 -5.98
CA PRO A 278 -14.07 13.10 -6.27
C PRO A 278 -13.80 12.41 -7.61
N LEU A 279 -14.17 11.12 -7.70
CA LEU A 279 -14.18 10.35 -8.95
C LEU A 279 -15.62 10.09 -9.36
N ILE A 280 -16.03 10.52 -10.55
CA ILE A 280 -17.35 10.36 -11.12
C ILE A 280 -17.26 9.52 -12.39
N SER A 281 -18.11 8.50 -12.50
CA SER A 281 -18.25 7.71 -13.73
C SER A 281 -19.61 7.96 -14.36
N VAL A 282 -19.65 8.30 -15.64
CA VAL A 282 -20.86 8.51 -16.42
C VAL A 282 -20.86 7.54 -17.60
N PRO A 283 -21.82 6.62 -17.64
CA PRO A 283 -22.75 6.26 -16.56
C PRO A 283 -22.03 5.55 -15.41
N SER A 284 -22.66 5.47 -14.26
CA SER A 284 -22.12 4.73 -13.10
C SER A 284 -22.07 3.21 -13.32
N GLY A 285 -22.89 2.71 -14.28
CA GLY A 285 -23.02 1.31 -14.67
C GLY A 285 -22.29 0.94 -15.96
N GLU A 286 -22.97 0.16 -16.82
CA GLU A 286 -22.47 -0.26 -18.13
C GLU A 286 -22.44 0.93 -19.12
N PRO A 287 -21.60 0.85 -20.18
CA PRO A 287 -21.53 1.88 -21.21
C PRO A 287 -22.90 2.11 -21.90
N GLU A 288 -23.16 3.36 -22.29
CA GLU A 288 -24.38 3.78 -22.98
C GLU A 288 -24.05 4.45 -24.32
N LEU A 289 -25.10 4.60 -25.20
CA LEU A 289 -24.94 5.25 -26.49
C LEU A 289 -24.58 6.74 -26.35
N PRO A 290 -23.89 7.34 -27.33
CA PRO A 290 -23.41 8.72 -27.29
C PRO A 290 -24.45 9.75 -26.91
N GLU A 291 -25.64 9.71 -27.56
CA GLU A 291 -26.73 10.65 -27.28
C GLU A 291 -27.16 10.66 -25.82
N LYS A 292 -27.27 9.47 -25.20
CA LYS A 292 -27.63 9.35 -23.78
C LYS A 292 -26.50 9.80 -22.85
N ILE A 293 -25.27 9.59 -23.26
CA ILE A 293 -24.09 10.09 -22.51
C ILE A 293 -24.08 11.60 -22.48
N LEU A 294 -24.30 12.28 -23.62
CA LEU A 294 -24.33 13.74 -23.68
C LEU A 294 -25.48 14.31 -22.81
N GLU A 295 -26.67 13.68 -22.82
CA GLU A 295 -27.76 14.05 -21.92
C GLU A 295 -27.34 13.92 -20.44
N MET A 296 -26.77 12.77 -20.04
CA MET A 296 -26.33 12.53 -18.66
C MET A 296 -25.21 13.48 -18.22
N LEU A 297 -24.32 13.88 -19.11
CA LEU A 297 -23.26 14.85 -18.82
C LEU A 297 -23.83 16.26 -18.60
N GLY A 298 -24.84 16.67 -19.39
CA GLY A 298 -25.53 17.95 -19.22
C GLY A 298 -26.38 18.03 -17.93
N GLU A 299 -26.71 16.89 -17.32
CA GLU A 299 -27.43 16.82 -16.04
C GLU A 299 -26.49 16.80 -14.81
N LEU A 300 -25.17 16.79 -15.02
CA LEU A 300 -24.22 16.82 -13.90
C LEU A 300 -24.36 18.11 -13.09
N PRO A 301 -24.37 18.03 -11.76
CA PRO A 301 -24.43 19.24 -10.93
C PRO A 301 -23.16 20.08 -11.09
N GLU A 302 -23.32 21.39 -11.06
CA GLU A 302 -22.18 22.29 -10.95
C GLU A 302 -21.34 21.95 -9.72
N THR A 303 -20.03 21.88 -9.89
CA THR A 303 -19.10 21.56 -8.79
C THR A 303 -18.61 22.82 -8.13
N GLU A 304 -18.89 22.97 -6.83
CA GLU A 304 -18.24 23.98 -6.00
C GLU A 304 -16.83 23.48 -5.59
N GLY A 305 -15.79 24.17 -6.03
CA GLY A 305 -14.40 23.84 -5.65
C GLY A 305 -13.60 23.09 -6.70
N THR A 306 -12.83 22.07 -6.31
CA THR A 306 -11.98 21.30 -7.23
C THR A 306 -12.82 20.39 -8.13
N ALA A 307 -12.67 20.53 -9.45
CA ALA A 307 -13.36 19.68 -10.40
C ALA A 307 -13.05 18.20 -10.20
N PRO A 308 -14.06 17.30 -10.26
CA PRO A 308 -13.85 15.87 -10.12
C PRO A 308 -13.09 15.30 -11.30
N TYR A 309 -12.44 14.14 -11.10
CA TYR A 309 -12.06 13.30 -12.22
C TYR A 309 -13.31 12.64 -12.80
N LEU A 310 -13.46 12.72 -14.12
CA LEU A 310 -14.60 12.17 -14.83
C LEU A 310 -14.18 11.02 -15.75
N GLU A 311 -14.80 9.86 -15.56
CA GLU A 311 -14.77 8.73 -16.50
C GLU A 311 -16.05 8.70 -17.30
N VAL A 312 -15.94 8.72 -18.64
CA VAL A 312 -17.09 8.62 -19.53
C VAL A 312 -17.03 7.29 -20.27
N LYS A 313 -18.07 6.45 -20.10
CA LYS A 313 -18.17 5.11 -20.68
C LYS A 313 -19.17 5.12 -21.84
N VAL A 314 -18.65 5.05 -23.05
CA VAL A 314 -19.48 5.12 -24.26
C VAL A 314 -19.49 3.78 -24.98
N LEU A 315 -20.69 3.33 -25.38
CA LEU A 315 -20.88 2.21 -26.30
C LEU A 315 -20.92 2.78 -27.72
N LEU A 316 -19.89 2.48 -28.52
CA LEU A 316 -19.83 2.90 -29.91
C LEU A 316 -20.23 1.73 -30.81
N GLU A 317 -21.28 1.90 -31.62
CA GLU A 317 -21.67 0.97 -32.69
C GLU A 317 -20.89 1.25 -33.97
N GLU A 318 -20.57 2.54 -34.21
CA GLU A 318 -19.77 3.02 -35.33
C GLU A 318 -18.74 4.06 -34.80
N PRO A 319 -17.65 4.32 -35.54
CA PRO A 319 -16.68 5.36 -35.15
C PRO A 319 -17.31 6.76 -35.19
N GLU A 320 -17.24 7.47 -34.06
CA GLU A 320 -17.71 8.85 -33.92
C GLU A 320 -16.55 9.81 -33.64
N PRO A 321 -15.92 10.35 -34.68
CA PRO A 321 -14.71 11.18 -34.53
C PRO A 321 -14.93 12.49 -33.75
N MET A 322 -16.16 13.02 -33.76
CA MET A 322 -16.51 14.30 -33.12
C MET A 322 -16.97 14.14 -31.67
N LEU A 323 -17.30 12.95 -31.24
CA LEU A 323 -17.85 12.69 -29.90
C LEU A 323 -17.04 13.29 -28.76
N ARG A 324 -15.71 13.24 -28.87
CA ARG A 324 -14.84 13.86 -27.86
C ARG A 324 -15.08 15.36 -27.75
N GLN A 325 -15.21 16.04 -28.87
CA GLN A 325 -15.46 17.48 -28.91
C GLN A 325 -16.84 17.81 -28.34
N GLU A 326 -17.85 17.01 -28.69
CA GLU A 326 -19.21 17.17 -28.15
C GLU A 326 -19.25 16.99 -26.63
N ILE A 327 -18.52 16.00 -26.09
CA ILE A 327 -18.38 15.83 -24.64
C ILE A 327 -17.70 17.03 -24.00
N GLU A 328 -16.60 17.53 -24.59
CA GLU A 328 -15.88 18.70 -24.09
C GLU A 328 -16.75 19.97 -24.14
N ASP A 329 -17.58 20.13 -25.17
CA ASP A 329 -18.49 21.27 -25.31
C ASP A 329 -19.61 21.22 -24.24
N VAL A 330 -20.22 20.05 -23.99
CA VAL A 330 -21.25 19.89 -22.95
C VAL A 330 -20.71 20.14 -21.53
N LEU A 331 -19.42 19.81 -21.29
CA LEU A 331 -18.78 20.04 -19.98
C LEU A 331 -18.22 21.46 -19.80
N ALA A 332 -18.20 22.27 -20.86
CA ALA A 332 -17.74 23.66 -20.80
C ALA A 332 -18.87 24.66 -20.47
N ASP A 333 -20.12 24.26 -20.69
CA ASP A 333 -21.35 25.03 -20.40
C ASP A 333 -21.77 24.82 -18.94
#